data_9ee69d93fdec6b83dcf6918b2752511e
#
_entry.id   9ee69d93fdec6b83dcf6918b2752511e
#
_cell.length_a   1.000
_cell.length_b   1.000
_cell.length_c   1.000
_cell.angle_alpha   90.00
_cell.angle_beta   90.00
_cell.angle_gamma   90.00
#
_symmetry.space_group_name_H-M   'P 1'
#
loop_
_entity.id
_entity.type
_entity.pdbx_description
1 polymer ?
#
loop_
_entity_poly.entity_id
_entity_poly.type
_entity_poly.pdbx_seq_one_letter_code
_entity_poly.pdbx_strand_id
1 'polypeptide(L)'
;KLLGGTGWGGRRYFKVALAASTLPLLSSFPGLKWQDLQKVPLAYFLGSFVDIVPELLTTFIPATAPLVWRVYSGVNLGEYGATLQGNYGGEQGISRIGALAKLGTAMGLACLCYFPPRTWLRPDRLWVLPNLILGGLLCALSGFRNYIFRYGLALFAAMFATVRFQSFLILPLVASAALLIGATQGKLFNYPITVQRALSFMPGNWDFKAVHEAKASTDWRKKIDDLFYKEYFDKAPLLGQGYHFDPSLSMAATDAFLAVAQAKMNEGDEYADVRSFIEMRQPHEGPVHILLVTGVVGAVFFVTFCVALLLYSFRSVIKTPPREVTPIQIWSVSILFPIVVAFFTVFGDLTNFLIQVCPAITLLYRFELLRQSLPQLHASTPEEMSSFPAPHSAPPASTS
;
A
#
# COMPACT_ATOMS: atom_id res chain seq x y z
N LYS A 1 20.10 -17.02 -16.83
CA LYS A 1 20.20 -16.53 -15.42
C LYS A 1 19.43 -15.22 -15.17
N LEU A 2 19.11 -14.39 -16.20
CA LEU A 2 18.34 -13.15 -16.03
C LEU A 2 16.84 -13.38 -15.78
N LEU A 3 16.24 -14.45 -16.27
CA LEU A 3 14.78 -14.66 -16.28
C LEU A 3 14.31 -15.96 -15.60
N GLY A 4 15.18 -16.79 -15.06
CA GLY A 4 14.74 -18.08 -14.51
C GLY A 4 15.84 -18.95 -13.92
N GLY A 5 17.04 -18.44 -13.77
CA GLY A 5 18.08 -19.11 -13.03
C GLY A 5 17.77 -19.13 -11.53
N THR A 6 18.25 -20.11 -10.81
CA THR A 6 18.14 -20.33 -9.36
C THR A 6 18.57 -19.15 -8.47
N GLY A 7 18.95 -18.00 -9.05
CA GLY A 7 19.33 -16.78 -8.33
C GLY A 7 18.19 -15.79 -8.15
N TRP A 8 17.85 -15.51 -6.93
CA TRP A 8 16.71 -14.65 -6.52
C TRP A 8 16.79 -13.18 -6.94
N GLY A 9 17.97 -12.63 -7.20
CA GLY A 9 18.16 -11.22 -7.59
C GLY A 9 17.46 -10.82 -8.90
N GLY A 10 17.47 -11.68 -9.92
CA GLY A 10 16.90 -11.39 -11.22
C GLY A 10 15.40 -11.10 -11.21
N ARG A 11 14.63 -11.80 -10.38
CA ARG A 11 13.17 -11.59 -10.24
C ARG A 11 12.82 -10.20 -9.69
N ARG A 12 13.62 -9.66 -8.78
CA ARG A 12 13.41 -8.33 -8.21
C ARG A 12 13.75 -7.24 -9.23
N TYR A 13 14.85 -7.36 -9.96
CA TYR A 13 15.17 -6.45 -11.07
C TYR A 13 14.07 -6.45 -12.13
N PHE A 14 13.54 -7.63 -12.49
CA PHE A 14 12.42 -7.72 -13.41
C PHE A 14 11.16 -6.99 -12.89
N LYS A 15 10.81 -7.18 -11.62
CA LYS A 15 9.68 -6.46 -11.00
C LYS A 15 9.88 -4.94 -11.01
N VAL A 16 11.10 -4.46 -10.71
CA VAL A 16 11.43 -3.03 -10.77
C VAL A 16 11.34 -2.51 -12.19
N ALA A 17 11.90 -3.23 -13.16
CA ALA A 17 11.81 -2.86 -14.58
C ALA A 17 10.36 -2.84 -15.07
N LEU A 18 9.54 -3.83 -14.69
CA LEU A 18 8.12 -3.86 -15.00
C LEU A 18 7.37 -2.67 -14.39
N ALA A 19 7.63 -2.35 -13.11
CA ALA A 19 7.04 -1.19 -12.47
C ALA A 19 7.44 0.11 -13.18
N ALA A 20 8.72 0.29 -13.49
CA ALA A 20 9.21 1.46 -14.22
C ALA A 20 8.64 1.57 -15.63
N SER A 21 8.45 0.44 -16.34
CA SER A 21 7.87 0.42 -17.69
C SER A 21 6.41 0.86 -17.73
N THR A 22 5.68 0.81 -16.60
CA THR A 22 4.32 1.37 -16.55
C THR A 22 4.29 2.89 -16.81
N LEU A 23 5.39 3.61 -16.49
CA LEU A 23 5.48 5.05 -16.72
C LEU A 23 5.31 5.41 -18.20
N PRO A 24 6.14 4.92 -19.15
CA PRO A 24 5.97 5.22 -20.56
C PRO A 24 4.74 4.52 -21.17
N LEU A 25 4.44 3.27 -20.79
CA LEU A 25 3.36 2.50 -21.39
C LEU A 25 1.99 3.12 -21.11
N LEU A 26 1.65 3.37 -19.84
CA LEU A 26 0.34 3.93 -19.49
C LEU A 26 0.22 5.41 -19.85
N SER A 27 1.32 6.19 -19.83
CA SER A 27 1.27 7.60 -20.22
C SER A 27 1.01 7.79 -21.70
N SER A 28 1.54 6.91 -22.54
CA SER A 28 1.39 6.97 -24.00
C SER A 28 0.22 6.16 -24.56
N PHE A 29 -0.51 5.40 -23.72
CA PHE A 29 -1.58 4.53 -24.20
C PHE A 29 -2.78 5.33 -24.75
N PRO A 30 -3.08 5.28 -26.06
CA PRO A 30 -4.05 6.16 -26.70
C PRO A 30 -5.50 5.81 -26.33
N GLY A 31 -5.77 4.57 -25.91
CA GLY A 31 -7.11 4.07 -25.61
C GLY A 31 -7.71 4.50 -24.27
N LEU A 32 -6.90 5.07 -23.35
CA LEU A 32 -7.41 5.51 -22.05
C LEU A 32 -8.20 6.81 -22.17
N LYS A 33 -9.49 6.73 -21.87
CA LYS A 33 -10.40 7.88 -21.85
C LYS A 33 -10.53 8.45 -20.44
N TRP A 34 -10.91 9.71 -20.34
CA TRP A 34 -11.23 10.38 -19.08
C TRP A 34 -12.17 9.56 -18.17
N GLN A 35 -13.24 9.01 -18.75
CA GLN A 35 -14.25 8.22 -18.02
C GLN A 35 -13.67 6.93 -17.43
N ASP A 36 -12.71 6.30 -18.12
CA ASP A 36 -12.08 5.06 -17.66
C ASP A 36 -11.17 5.33 -16.46
N LEU A 37 -10.46 6.47 -16.46
CA LEU A 37 -9.62 6.87 -15.35
C LEU A 37 -10.42 7.13 -14.05
N GLN A 38 -11.68 7.59 -14.16
CA GLN A 38 -12.55 7.73 -13.00
C GLN A 38 -12.94 6.39 -12.35
N LYS A 39 -12.85 5.29 -13.11
CA LYS A 39 -13.16 3.93 -12.62
C LYS A 39 -11.96 3.23 -11.99
N VAL A 40 -10.76 3.82 -12.05
CA VAL A 40 -9.53 3.23 -11.49
C VAL A 40 -9.67 2.85 -10.01
N PRO A 41 -10.25 3.68 -9.12
CA PRO A 41 -10.45 3.27 -7.72
C PRO A 41 -11.34 2.03 -7.57
N LEU A 42 -12.37 1.89 -8.40
CA LEU A 42 -13.23 0.71 -8.42
C LEU A 42 -12.48 -0.52 -8.95
N ALA A 43 -11.73 -0.36 -10.04
CA ALA A 43 -10.90 -1.44 -10.59
C ALA A 43 -9.83 -1.89 -9.59
N TYR A 44 -9.22 -0.96 -8.85
CA TYR A 44 -8.30 -1.27 -7.76
C TYR A 44 -8.99 -2.05 -6.64
N PHE A 45 -10.18 -1.62 -6.21
CA PHE A 45 -10.98 -2.33 -5.21
C PHE A 45 -11.30 -3.76 -5.66
N LEU A 46 -11.84 -3.94 -6.87
CA LEU A 46 -12.18 -5.26 -7.41
C LEU A 46 -10.92 -6.13 -7.61
N GLY A 47 -9.84 -5.54 -8.13
CA GLY A 47 -8.56 -6.24 -8.32
C GLY A 47 -7.94 -6.73 -7.03
N SER A 48 -8.16 -6.04 -5.90
CA SER A 48 -7.63 -6.45 -4.60
C SER A 48 -8.19 -7.79 -4.12
N PHE A 49 -9.38 -8.20 -4.58
CA PHE A 49 -9.97 -9.49 -4.24
C PHE A 49 -9.17 -10.69 -4.78
N VAL A 50 -8.36 -10.49 -5.80
CA VAL A 50 -7.45 -11.52 -6.31
C VAL A 50 -6.49 -12.00 -5.20
N ASP A 51 -6.03 -11.10 -4.34
CA ASP A 51 -5.18 -11.44 -3.20
C ASP A 51 -5.97 -11.77 -1.93
N ILE A 52 -7.07 -11.04 -1.69
CA ILE A 52 -7.85 -11.13 -0.45
C ILE A 52 -8.55 -12.48 -0.35
N VAL A 53 -9.24 -12.90 -1.41
CA VAL A 53 -10.07 -14.13 -1.38
C VAL A 53 -9.23 -15.39 -1.11
N PRO A 54 -8.11 -15.64 -1.80
CA PRO A 54 -7.26 -16.80 -1.51
C PRO A 54 -6.75 -16.83 -0.08
N GLU A 55 -6.29 -15.68 0.44
CA GLU A 55 -5.76 -15.58 1.80
C GLU A 55 -6.85 -15.81 2.85
N LEU A 56 -8.07 -15.26 2.67
CA LEU A 56 -9.20 -15.51 3.56
C LEU A 56 -9.64 -16.97 3.51
N LEU A 57 -9.78 -17.56 2.31
CA LEU A 57 -10.17 -18.94 2.15
C LEU A 57 -9.19 -19.89 2.85
N THR A 58 -7.90 -19.72 2.63
CA THR A 58 -6.88 -20.57 3.25
C THR A 58 -6.76 -20.37 4.75
N THR A 59 -7.04 -19.15 5.25
CA THR A 59 -6.99 -18.83 6.68
C THR A 59 -8.18 -19.39 7.44
N PHE A 60 -9.41 -19.17 6.94
CA PHE A 60 -10.63 -19.56 7.64
C PHE A 60 -11.15 -20.95 7.26
N ILE A 61 -10.79 -21.45 6.08
CA ILE A 61 -11.16 -22.76 5.57
C ILE A 61 -9.90 -23.46 5.05
N PRO A 62 -9.01 -23.97 5.93
CA PRO A 62 -7.71 -24.56 5.53
C PRO A 62 -7.83 -25.69 4.52
N ALA A 63 -8.97 -26.41 4.49
CA ALA A 63 -9.25 -27.45 3.50
C ALA A 63 -9.24 -26.95 2.05
N THR A 64 -9.39 -25.64 1.81
CA THR A 64 -9.31 -25.03 0.47
C THR A 64 -7.88 -24.80 -0.02
N ALA A 65 -6.88 -24.88 0.86
CA ALA A 65 -5.50 -24.59 0.52
C ALA A 65 -4.98 -25.37 -0.70
N PRO A 66 -5.22 -26.70 -0.87
CA PRO A 66 -4.75 -27.44 -2.04
C PRO A 66 -5.38 -26.94 -3.35
N LEU A 67 -6.64 -26.47 -3.32
CA LEU A 67 -7.32 -25.92 -4.49
C LEU A 67 -6.74 -24.55 -4.84
N VAL A 68 -6.60 -23.68 -3.84
CA VAL A 68 -6.00 -22.35 -4.00
C VAL A 68 -4.60 -22.47 -4.59
N TRP A 69 -3.79 -23.40 -4.11
CA TRP A 69 -2.44 -23.62 -4.61
C TRP A 69 -2.38 -24.10 -6.06
N ARG A 70 -3.37 -24.87 -6.53
CA ARG A 70 -3.44 -25.26 -7.94
C ARG A 70 -3.64 -24.07 -8.87
N VAL A 71 -4.46 -23.10 -8.45
CA VAL A 71 -4.78 -21.91 -9.23
C VAL A 71 -3.67 -20.85 -9.12
N TYR A 72 -3.08 -20.72 -7.95
CA TYR A 72 -2.07 -19.69 -7.64
C TYR A 72 -0.65 -20.24 -7.58
N SER A 73 -0.38 -21.44 -8.08
CA SER A 73 0.94 -22.09 -8.05
C SER A 73 2.07 -21.30 -8.73
N GLY A 74 1.74 -20.35 -9.59
CA GLY A 74 2.70 -19.43 -10.21
C GLY A 74 3.02 -18.21 -9.35
N VAL A 75 2.26 -17.95 -8.28
CA VAL A 75 2.42 -16.81 -7.39
C VAL A 75 3.05 -17.31 -6.10
N ASN A 76 4.30 -17.02 -5.92
CA ASN A 76 5.19 -17.15 -4.75
C ASN A 76 4.62 -17.90 -3.51
N LEU A 77 4.45 -19.21 -3.63
CA LEU A 77 3.94 -20.11 -2.59
C LEU A 77 4.78 -20.10 -1.29
N GLY A 78 6.03 -19.63 -1.35
CA GLY A 78 6.86 -19.52 -0.16
C GLY A 78 6.36 -18.50 0.86
N GLU A 79 5.83 -17.37 0.41
CA GLU A 79 5.19 -16.41 1.32
C GLU A 79 3.86 -16.96 1.85
N TYR A 80 3.08 -17.63 1.01
CA TYR A 80 1.81 -18.26 1.41
C TYR A 80 2.04 -19.50 2.30
N GLY A 81 3.04 -20.32 2.02
CA GLY A 81 3.39 -21.48 2.85
C GLY A 81 3.80 -21.08 4.26
N ALA A 82 4.58 -20.01 4.40
CA ALA A 82 4.95 -19.46 5.70
C ALA A 82 3.73 -18.88 6.44
N THR A 83 2.77 -18.28 5.72
CA THR A 83 1.51 -17.78 6.27
C THR A 83 0.64 -18.92 6.80
N LEU A 84 0.57 -20.04 6.07
CA LEU A 84 -0.23 -21.21 6.42
C LEU A 84 0.37 -22.03 7.57
N GLN A 85 1.69 -22.03 7.73
CA GLN A 85 2.35 -22.72 8.85
C GLN A 85 2.28 -21.94 10.17
N GLY A 86 1.55 -20.82 10.20
CA GLY A 86 1.42 -20.00 11.41
C GLY A 86 2.69 -19.23 11.80
N ASN A 87 3.73 -19.27 10.95
CA ASN A 87 5.02 -18.63 11.19
C ASN A 87 4.99 -17.09 11.07
N TYR A 88 3.84 -16.50 10.73
CA TYR A 88 3.57 -15.07 10.98
C TYR A 88 3.02 -14.81 12.39
N GLY A 89 2.89 -15.84 13.22
CA GLY A 89 2.84 -15.64 14.64
C GLY A 89 4.19 -15.09 15.07
N GLY A 90 4.23 -13.86 15.60
CA GLY A 90 5.41 -13.41 16.28
C GLY A 90 5.79 -14.41 17.38
N GLU A 91 6.90 -14.22 18.06
CA GLU A 91 7.42 -15.10 19.13
C GLU A 91 6.36 -15.58 20.14
N GLN A 92 5.25 -14.84 20.29
CA GLN A 92 4.13 -15.11 21.18
C GLN A 92 2.89 -15.72 20.51
N GLY A 93 2.97 -16.11 19.21
CA GLY A 93 1.89 -16.81 18.51
C GLY A 93 0.67 -15.96 18.15
N ILE A 94 0.79 -14.61 18.07
CA ILE A 94 -0.32 -13.75 17.63
C ILE A 94 -0.48 -13.83 16.12
N SER A 95 -1.59 -14.41 15.66
CA SER A 95 -1.92 -14.55 14.25
C SER A 95 -2.10 -13.18 13.57
N ARG A 96 -1.59 -13.05 12.34
CA ARG A 96 -1.72 -11.84 11.51
C ARG A 96 -2.38 -12.23 10.19
N ILE A 97 -3.46 -11.52 9.84
CA ILE A 97 -4.24 -11.80 8.64
C ILE A 97 -4.15 -10.60 7.71
N GLY A 98 -3.25 -10.69 6.73
CA GLY A 98 -3.01 -9.60 5.77
C GLY A 98 -4.22 -9.26 4.92
N ALA A 99 -5.02 -10.25 4.57
CA ALA A 99 -6.25 -10.08 3.80
C ALA A 99 -7.26 -9.14 4.45
N LEU A 100 -7.38 -9.16 5.80
CA LEU A 100 -8.26 -8.22 6.51
C LEU A 100 -7.80 -6.78 6.33
N ALA A 101 -6.48 -6.54 6.42
CA ALA A 101 -5.91 -5.22 6.20
C ALA A 101 -6.11 -4.72 4.76
N LYS A 102 -5.88 -5.60 3.78
CA LYS A 102 -6.09 -5.30 2.36
C LYS A 102 -7.56 -4.98 2.08
N LEU A 103 -8.49 -5.80 2.60
CA LEU A 103 -9.93 -5.59 2.46
C LEU A 103 -10.35 -4.25 3.10
N GLY A 104 -9.96 -3.99 4.34
CA GLY A 104 -10.27 -2.75 5.04
C GLY A 104 -9.75 -1.52 4.29
N THR A 105 -8.51 -1.57 3.81
CA THR A 105 -7.91 -0.47 3.03
C THR A 105 -8.63 -0.26 1.70
N ALA A 106 -8.87 -1.32 0.93
CA ALA A 106 -9.51 -1.23 -0.38
C ALA A 106 -10.96 -0.72 -0.29
N MET A 107 -11.72 -1.20 0.69
CA MET A 107 -13.08 -0.76 0.98
C MET A 107 -13.12 0.72 1.41
N GLY A 108 -12.23 1.11 2.32
CA GLY A 108 -12.12 2.50 2.77
C GLY A 108 -11.74 3.44 1.64
N LEU A 109 -10.74 3.10 0.82
CA LEU A 109 -10.34 3.89 -0.34
C LEU A 109 -11.47 4.04 -1.36
N ALA A 110 -12.21 2.97 -1.67
CA ALA A 110 -13.35 3.04 -2.57
C ALA A 110 -14.42 4.02 -2.03
N CYS A 111 -14.75 3.92 -0.74
CA CYS A 111 -15.68 4.86 -0.10
C CYS A 111 -15.17 6.31 -0.18
N LEU A 112 -13.91 6.57 0.14
CA LEU A 112 -13.33 7.91 0.13
C LEU A 112 -13.30 8.53 -1.28
N CYS A 113 -13.06 7.72 -2.31
CA CYS A 113 -12.96 8.21 -3.68
C CYS A 113 -14.32 8.61 -4.28
N TYR A 114 -15.37 7.85 -3.99
CA TYR A 114 -16.69 8.07 -4.60
C TYR A 114 -17.65 8.85 -3.72
N PHE A 115 -17.42 8.90 -2.41
CA PHE A 115 -18.30 9.57 -1.46
C PHE A 115 -17.51 10.63 -0.66
N PRO A 116 -17.44 11.86 -1.15
CA PRO A 116 -16.68 12.92 -0.48
C PRO A 116 -17.30 13.24 0.90
N PRO A 117 -16.48 13.64 1.90
CA PRO A 117 -16.89 13.89 3.28
C PRO A 117 -18.14 14.76 3.47
N ARG A 118 -18.32 15.75 2.60
CA ARG A 118 -19.49 16.65 2.62
C ARG A 118 -20.84 15.94 2.45
N THR A 119 -20.81 14.70 1.96
CA THR A 119 -22.01 13.93 1.66
C THR A 119 -22.29 12.82 2.67
N TRP A 120 -21.40 12.56 3.62
CA TRP A 120 -21.51 11.42 4.55
C TRP A 120 -22.72 11.52 5.49
N LEU A 121 -23.12 12.74 5.86
CA LEU A 121 -24.27 12.97 6.73
C LEU A 121 -25.62 13.06 5.97
N ARG A 122 -25.61 12.84 4.65
CA ARG A 122 -26.88 12.74 3.90
C ARG A 122 -27.56 11.41 4.21
N PRO A 123 -28.90 11.38 4.36
CA PRO A 123 -29.63 10.15 4.72
C PRO A 123 -29.37 8.98 3.78
N ASP A 124 -29.23 9.24 2.48
CA ASP A 124 -28.94 8.25 1.43
C ASP A 124 -27.50 7.72 1.47
N ARG A 125 -26.61 8.34 2.25
CA ARG A 125 -25.16 8.02 2.34
C ARG A 125 -24.64 7.74 3.74
N LEU A 126 -25.51 7.66 4.73
CA LEU A 126 -25.11 7.35 6.10
C LEU A 126 -24.36 6.01 6.24
N TRP A 127 -24.54 5.09 5.32
CA TRP A 127 -23.83 3.82 5.25
C TRP A 127 -22.31 3.96 5.01
N VAL A 128 -21.84 5.13 4.51
CA VAL A 128 -20.41 5.37 4.25
C VAL A 128 -19.60 5.38 5.55
N LEU A 129 -20.12 6.03 6.60
CA LEU A 129 -19.43 6.11 7.90
C LEU A 129 -19.20 4.74 8.54
N PRO A 130 -20.22 3.86 8.67
CA PRO A 130 -20.01 2.49 9.13
C PRO A 130 -18.99 1.72 8.30
N ASN A 131 -18.96 1.90 6.97
CA ASN A 131 -17.98 1.23 6.12
C ASN A 131 -16.54 1.74 6.34
N LEU A 132 -16.36 3.05 6.55
CA LEU A 132 -15.05 3.59 6.90
C LEU A 132 -14.58 3.09 8.28
N ILE A 133 -15.48 3.05 9.26
CA ILE A 133 -15.18 2.51 10.59
C ILE A 133 -14.83 1.03 10.47
N LEU A 134 -15.62 0.25 9.74
CA LEU A 134 -15.36 -1.17 9.50
C LEU A 134 -14.02 -1.39 8.80
N GLY A 135 -13.66 -0.56 7.80
CA GLY A 135 -12.36 -0.59 7.16
C GLY A 135 -11.20 -0.41 8.14
N GLY A 136 -11.32 0.58 9.03
CA GLY A 136 -10.33 0.80 10.11
C GLY A 136 -10.27 -0.37 11.11
N LEU A 137 -11.42 -0.93 11.49
CA LEU A 137 -11.50 -2.11 12.36
C LEU A 137 -10.85 -3.34 11.73
N LEU A 138 -11.09 -3.58 10.43
CA LEU A 138 -10.43 -4.68 9.70
C LEU A 138 -8.91 -4.50 9.64
N CYS A 139 -8.43 -3.27 9.45
CA CYS A 139 -7.01 -2.96 9.55
C CYS A 139 -6.46 -3.24 10.96
N ALA A 140 -7.21 -2.92 12.02
CA ALA A 140 -6.82 -3.20 13.39
C ALA A 140 -6.81 -4.70 13.71
N LEU A 141 -7.86 -5.43 13.28
CA LEU A 141 -8.00 -6.86 13.47
C LEU A 141 -6.94 -7.67 12.71
N SER A 142 -6.37 -7.11 11.65
CA SER A 142 -5.30 -7.76 10.89
C SER A 142 -4.02 -8.00 11.71
N GLY A 143 -3.83 -7.27 12.82
CA GLY A 143 -2.63 -7.33 13.66
C GLY A 143 -1.41 -6.57 13.09
N PHE A 144 -1.54 -5.92 11.94
CA PHE A 144 -0.46 -5.14 11.32
C PHE A 144 -0.59 -3.64 11.61
N ARG A 145 0.29 -3.08 12.46
CA ARG A 145 0.33 -1.64 12.78
C ARG A 145 0.48 -0.74 11.57
N ASN A 146 1.26 -1.18 10.57
CA ASN A 146 1.48 -0.43 9.35
C ASN A 146 0.18 -0.13 8.58
N TYR A 147 -0.76 -1.08 8.52
CA TYR A 147 -2.01 -0.86 7.78
C TYR A 147 -2.94 0.12 8.48
N ILE A 148 -3.02 0.12 9.81
CA ILE A 148 -3.79 1.14 10.55
C ILE A 148 -3.20 2.52 10.28
N PHE A 149 -1.88 2.64 10.37
CA PHE A 149 -1.17 3.90 10.12
C PHE A 149 -1.42 4.39 8.68
N ARG A 150 -1.24 3.51 7.68
CA ARG A 150 -1.51 3.84 6.27
C ARG A 150 -2.96 4.19 6.02
N TYR A 151 -3.90 3.50 6.66
CA TYR A 151 -5.32 3.79 6.56
C TYR A 151 -5.66 5.18 7.11
N GLY A 152 -5.13 5.54 8.26
CA GLY A 152 -5.28 6.88 8.84
C GLY A 152 -4.71 7.99 7.95
N LEU A 153 -3.53 7.76 7.38
CA LEU A 153 -2.92 8.69 6.42
C LEU A 153 -3.73 8.79 5.10
N ALA A 154 -4.30 7.68 4.61
CA ALA A 154 -5.15 7.68 3.42
C ALA A 154 -6.45 8.48 3.66
N LEU A 155 -7.08 8.28 4.83
CA LEU A 155 -8.24 9.04 5.24
C LEU A 155 -7.92 10.54 5.33
N PHE A 156 -6.81 10.90 5.97
CA PHE A 156 -6.34 12.28 6.05
C PHE A 156 -6.11 12.89 4.65
N ALA A 157 -5.40 12.18 3.77
CA ALA A 157 -5.11 12.65 2.41
C ALA A 157 -6.39 12.85 1.57
N ALA A 158 -7.35 11.91 1.65
CA ALA A 158 -8.64 12.03 0.97
C ALA A 158 -9.47 13.21 1.49
N MET A 159 -9.48 13.41 2.80
CA MET A 159 -10.14 14.56 3.40
C MET A 159 -9.44 15.87 3.02
N PHE A 160 -8.11 15.90 3.04
CA PHE A 160 -7.37 17.07 2.56
C PHE A 160 -7.69 17.39 1.10
N ALA A 161 -7.83 16.36 0.25
CA ALA A 161 -8.22 16.56 -1.14
C ALA A 161 -9.59 17.24 -1.28
N THR A 162 -10.54 16.94 -0.42
CA THR A 162 -11.95 17.34 -0.57
C THR A 162 -12.37 18.51 0.31
N VAL A 163 -11.83 18.63 1.54
CA VAL A 163 -12.20 19.67 2.52
C VAL A 163 -11.03 20.55 2.96
N ARG A 164 -9.85 20.35 2.37
CA ARG A 164 -8.63 21.16 2.60
C ARG A 164 -8.22 21.22 4.08
N PHE A 165 -7.96 22.42 4.60
CA PHE A 165 -7.49 22.63 5.97
C PHE A 165 -8.45 22.10 7.05
N GLN A 166 -9.73 21.94 6.75
CA GLN A 166 -10.67 21.31 7.69
C GLN A 166 -10.32 19.83 7.98
N SER A 167 -9.54 19.19 7.11
CA SER A 167 -9.04 17.83 7.35
C SER A 167 -8.17 17.72 8.59
N PHE A 168 -7.51 18.80 9.02
CA PHE A 168 -6.72 18.79 10.26
C PHE A 168 -7.56 18.55 11.51
N LEU A 169 -8.88 18.81 11.46
CA LEU A 169 -9.81 18.49 12.55
C LEU A 169 -9.95 16.98 12.79
N ILE A 170 -9.58 16.16 11.79
CA ILE A 170 -9.59 14.70 11.96
C ILE A 170 -8.49 14.25 12.92
N LEU A 171 -7.36 14.95 12.98
CA LEU A 171 -6.24 14.58 13.83
C LEU A 171 -6.61 14.53 15.33
N PRO A 172 -7.20 15.60 15.92
CA PRO A 172 -7.67 15.53 17.30
C PRO A 172 -8.80 14.52 17.50
N LEU A 173 -9.68 14.33 16.48
CA LEU A 173 -10.73 13.32 16.55
C LEU A 173 -10.16 11.90 16.61
N VAL A 174 -9.21 11.56 15.74
CA VAL A 174 -8.53 10.27 15.73
C VAL A 174 -7.71 10.08 17.02
N ALA A 175 -7.00 11.12 17.50
CA ALA A 175 -6.28 11.07 18.74
C ALA A 175 -7.22 10.84 19.94
N SER A 176 -8.36 11.52 19.99
CA SER A 176 -9.38 11.33 21.03
C SER A 176 -9.98 9.94 21.00
N ALA A 177 -10.31 9.41 19.83
CA ALA A 177 -10.80 8.04 19.68
C ALA A 177 -9.75 7.01 20.12
N ALA A 178 -8.49 7.23 19.77
CA ALA A 178 -7.37 6.39 20.17
C ALA A 178 -7.18 6.40 21.70
N LEU A 179 -7.23 7.58 22.34
CA LEU A 179 -7.16 7.73 23.80
C LEU A 179 -8.37 7.06 24.48
N LEU A 180 -9.57 7.18 23.92
CA LEU A 180 -10.77 6.53 24.44
C LEU A 180 -10.62 5.00 24.41
N ILE A 181 -10.12 4.43 23.28
CA ILE A 181 -9.84 3.01 23.16
C ILE A 181 -8.83 2.57 24.25
N GLY A 182 -7.73 3.31 24.40
CA GLY A 182 -6.74 3.02 25.44
C GLY A 182 -7.29 3.11 26.86
N ALA A 183 -8.15 4.11 27.14
CA ALA A 183 -8.77 4.29 28.46
C ALA A 183 -9.81 3.21 28.81
N THR A 184 -10.49 2.64 27.81
CA THR A 184 -11.50 1.58 28.00
C THR A 184 -10.89 0.19 28.03
N GLN A 185 -9.69 -0.01 27.47
CA GLN A 185 -8.99 -1.30 27.43
C GLN A 185 -8.69 -1.81 28.84
N GLY A 186 -9.09 -3.04 29.14
CA GLY A 186 -8.86 -3.70 30.43
C GLY A 186 -9.74 -3.18 31.58
N LYS A 187 -10.60 -2.15 31.33
CA LYS A 187 -11.56 -1.62 32.32
C LYS A 187 -13.00 -1.93 31.93
N LEU A 188 -13.38 -1.59 30.70
CA LEU A 188 -14.74 -1.81 30.17
C LEU A 188 -14.75 -2.96 29.16
N PHE A 189 -13.71 -3.06 28.34
CA PHE A 189 -13.57 -4.05 27.27
C PHE A 189 -12.17 -4.62 27.24
N ASN A 190 -12.07 -5.93 26.93
CA ASN A 190 -10.82 -6.56 26.55
C ASN A 190 -10.84 -6.74 25.02
N TYR A 191 -10.13 -5.85 24.33
CA TYR A 191 -10.03 -5.95 22.86
C TYR A 191 -9.27 -7.20 22.46
N PRO A 192 -9.50 -7.74 21.24
CA PRO A 192 -8.71 -8.84 20.70
C PRO A 192 -7.22 -8.53 20.75
N ILE A 193 -6.39 -9.55 21.01
CA ILE A 193 -4.94 -9.41 21.20
C ILE A 193 -4.25 -8.74 19.97
N THR A 194 -4.77 -8.97 18.75
CA THR A 194 -4.31 -8.34 17.51
C THR A 194 -4.51 -6.82 17.53
N VAL A 195 -5.68 -6.37 18.00
CA VAL A 195 -5.99 -4.93 18.16
C VAL A 195 -5.12 -4.33 19.25
N GLN A 196 -4.97 -5.02 20.39
CA GLN A 196 -4.11 -4.55 21.47
C GLN A 196 -2.68 -4.37 20.98
N ARG A 197 -2.12 -5.35 20.26
CA ARG A 197 -0.79 -5.25 19.65
C ARG A 197 -0.64 -4.07 18.71
N ALA A 198 -1.66 -3.85 17.88
CA ALA A 198 -1.65 -2.76 16.91
C ALA A 198 -1.66 -1.37 17.58
N LEU A 199 -2.30 -1.24 18.74
CA LEU A 199 -2.51 0.01 19.47
C LEU A 199 -1.63 0.15 20.73
N SER A 200 -0.80 -0.84 21.05
CA SER A 200 0.01 -0.88 22.27
C SER A 200 1.04 0.25 22.42
N PHE A 201 1.26 1.05 21.37
CA PHE A 201 2.09 2.27 21.43
C PHE A 201 1.38 3.44 22.16
N MET A 202 0.07 3.32 22.38
CA MET A 202 -0.73 4.33 23.09
C MET A 202 -0.82 4.01 24.59
N PRO A 203 -1.06 5.00 25.44
CA PRO A 203 -1.32 4.75 26.85
C PRO A 203 -2.59 3.91 27.02
N GLY A 204 -2.51 2.87 27.87
CA GLY A 204 -3.61 1.94 28.15
C GLY A 204 -3.16 0.71 28.92
N ASN A 205 -4.13 -0.09 29.38
CA ASN A 205 -3.84 -1.35 30.09
C ASN A 205 -3.80 -2.52 29.06
N TRP A 206 -2.69 -2.61 28.33
CA TRP A 206 -2.49 -3.60 27.28
C TRP A 206 -1.96 -4.92 27.84
N ASP A 207 -2.35 -6.03 27.22
CA ASP A 207 -1.82 -7.36 27.53
C ASP A 207 -0.29 -7.37 27.34
N PHE A 208 0.41 -8.01 28.28
CA PHE A 208 1.87 -8.12 28.27
C PHE A 208 2.39 -8.71 26.95
N LYS A 209 1.72 -9.75 26.41
CA LYS A 209 2.11 -10.37 25.14
C LYS A 209 2.04 -9.38 23.98
N ALA A 210 0.98 -8.56 23.93
CA ALA A 210 0.79 -7.56 22.88
C ALA A 210 1.89 -6.49 22.91
N VAL A 211 2.23 -6.01 24.12
CA VAL A 211 3.31 -5.01 24.34
C VAL A 211 4.67 -5.62 24.00
N HIS A 212 4.95 -6.84 24.48
CA HIS A 212 6.21 -7.51 24.23
C HIS A 212 6.48 -7.72 22.76
N GLU A 213 5.52 -8.26 21.99
CA GLU A 213 5.67 -8.40 20.53
C GLU A 213 5.84 -7.07 19.79
N ALA A 214 5.14 -6.04 20.25
CA ALA A 214 5.28 -4.71 19.66
C ALA A 214 6.67 -4.13 19.90
N LYS A 215 7.24 -4.35 21.08
CA LYS A 215 8.60 -3.95 21.47
C LYS A 215 9.65 -4.76 20.71
N ALA A 216 9.53 -6.09 20.69
CA ALA A 216 10.42 -6.98 19.96
C ALA A 216 10.56 -6.59 18.47
N SER A 217 9.43 -6.26 17.83
CA SER A 217 9.45 -5.75 16.44
C SER A 217 10.17 -4.40 16.28
N THR A 218 10.20 -3.57 17.30
CA THR A 218 10.91 -2.28 17.27
C THR A 218 12.41 -2.47 17.55
N ASP A 219 12.74 -3.30 18.52
CA ASP A 219 14.12 -3.62 18.87
C ASP A 219 14.82 -4.38 17.74
N TRP A 220 14.11 -5.26 17.05
CA TRP A 220 14.61 -5.94 15.86
C TRP A 220 15.01 -4.96 14.74
N ARG A 221 14.24 -3.89 14.51
CA ARG A 221 14.61 -2.85 13.53
C ARG A 221 15.86 -2.10 13.94
N LYS A 222 15.96 -1.74 15.23
CA LYS A 222 17.19 -1.09 15.74
C LYS A 222 18.41 -1.97 15.52
N LYS A 223 18.30 -3.28 15.76
CA LYS A 223 19.38 -4.24 15.46
C LYS A 223 19.73 -4.26 13.97
N ILE A 224 18.75 -4.14 13.07
CA ILE A 224 19.01 -4.01 11.62
C ILE A 224 19.83 -2.76 11.34
N ASP A 225 19.41 -1.60 11.87
CA ASP A 225 20.11 -0.34 11.68
C ASP A 225 21.55 -0.45 12.19
N ASP A 226 21.72 -0.88 13.43
CA ASP A 226 23.02 -1.00 14.08
C ASP A 226 23.96 -1.92 13.27
N LEU A 227 23.47 -3.11 12.87
CA LEU A 227 24.26 -4.06 12.10
C LEU A 227 24.57 -3.56 10.69
N PHE A 228 23.60 -2.91 10.03
CA PHE A 228 23.77 -2.36 8.68
C PHE A 228 24.88 -1.32 8.66
N TYR A 229 24.83 -0.32 9.54
CA TYR A 229 25.84 0.73 9.57
C TYR A 229 27.20 0.22 10.03
N LYS A 230 27.25 -0.79 10.90
CA LYS A 230 28.51 -1.36 11.42
C LYS A 230 29.22 -2.26 10.40
N GLU A 231 28.49 -3.06 9.62
CA GLU A 231 29.11 -4.14 8.82
C GLU A 231 28.84 -4.05 7.31
N TYR A 232 27.78 -3.37 6.87
CA TYR A 232 27.35 -3.44 5.48
C TYR A 232 27.47 -2.12 4.73
N PHE A 233 27.30 -0.99 5.39
CA PHE A 233 27.30 0.32 4.74
C PHE A 233 28.63 0.61 4.05
N ASP A 234 29.74 0.39 4.73
CA ASP A 234 31.09 0.70 4.21
C ASP A 234 31.52 -0.20 3.04
N LYS A 235 30.85 -1.35 2.83
CA LYS A 235 31.18 -2.25 1.70
C LYS A 235 30.87 -1.64 0.34
N ALA A 236 29.83 -0.82 0.23
CA ALA A 236 29.43 -0.15 -1.02
C ALA A 236 28.61 1.12 -0.74
N PRO A 237 29.16 2.16 -0.12
CA PRO A 237 28.39 3.30 0.36
C PRO A 237 27.76 4.12 -0.76
N LEU A 238 28.41 4.26 -1.91
CA LEU A 238 27.93 5.13 -2.99
C LEU A 238 26.85 4.48 -3.87
N LEU A 239 27.08 3.23 -4.34
CA LEU A 239 26.22 2.56 -5.32
C LEU A 239 25.41 1.41 -4.73
N GLY A 240 25.61 1.08 -3.46
CA GLY A 240 24.94 -0.04 -2.81
C GLY A 240 25.43 -1.41 -3.33
N GLN A 241 24.82 -2.47 -2.78
CA GLN A 241 25.20 -3.85 -3.11
C GLN A 241 24.24 -4.52 -4.13
N GLY A 242 23.22 -3.79 -4.57
CA GLY A 242 22.19 -4.33 -5.48
C GLY A 242 21.29 -5.40 -4.83
N TYR A 243 20.46 -6.02 -5.66
CA TYR A 243 19.60 -7.15 -5.25
C TYR A 243 20.30 -8.52 -5.32
N HIS A 244 21.54 -8.54 -5.76
CA HIS A 244 22.28 -9.80 -5.85
C HIS A 244 22.57 -10.34 -4.45
N PHE A 245 22.29 -11.62 -4.25
CA PHE A 245 22.71 -12.37 -3.08
C PHE A 245 23.14 -13.78 -3.47
N ASP A 246 23.88 -14.44 -2.57
CA ASP A 246 24.47 -15.75 -2.84
C ASP A 246 23.38 -16.77 -3.19
N PRO A 247 23.51 -17.50 -4.33
CA PRO A 247 22.56 -18.55 -4.73
C PRO A 247 22.44 -19.69 -3.73
N SER A 248 23.43 -19.91 -2.87
CA SER A 248 23.35 -20.90 -1.79
C SER A 248 22.28 -20.56 -0.74
N LEU A 249 21.85 -19.30 -0.70
CA LEU A 249 20.73 -18.79 0.12
C LEU A 249 19.39 -18.90 -0.63
N SER A 250 19.23 -19.90 -1.52
CA SER A 250 17.96 -20.13 -2.24
C SER A 250 16.86 -20.64 -1.30
N MET A 251 15.58 -20.62 -1.77
CA MET A 251 14.42 -20.97 -0.91
C MET A 251 14.46 -22.37 -0.29
N ALA A 252 15.06 -23.33 -0.97
CA ALA A 252 15.31 -24.65 -0.37
C ALA A 252 16.32 -24.56 0.79
N ALA A 253 17.15 -23.52 0.78
CA ALA A 253 18.06 -23.19 1.86
C ALA A 253 17.44 -22.22 2.90
N THR A 254 16.25 -21.64 2.67
CA THR A 254 15.68 -20.66 3.61
C THR A 254 15.37 -21.31 4.95
N ASP A 255 14.82 -22.53 4.96
CA ASP A 255 14.57 -23.26 6.20
C ASP A 255 15.90 -23.73 6.82
N ALA A 256 16.85 -24.19 6.01
CA ALA A 256 18.19 -24.52 6.45
C ALA A 256 18.96 -23.27 6.92
N PHE A 257 18.74 -22.13 6.27
CA PHE A 257 19.34 -20.85 6.62
C PHE A 257 18.76 -20.28 7.92
N LEU A 258 17.45 -20.37 8.12
CA LEU A 258 16.81 -20.02 9.40
C LEU A 258 17.28 -20.97 10.51
N ALA A 259 17.45 -22.26 10.22
CA ALA A 259 18.01 -23.22 11.18
C ALA A 259 19.48 -22.89 11.52
N VAL A 260 20.29 -22.47 10.54
CA VAL A 260 21.67 -22.01 10.76
C VAL A 260 21.70 -20.69 11.55
N ALA A 261 20.80 -19.75 11.25
CA ALA A 261 20.66 -18.52 12.03
C ALA A 261 20.27 -18.83 13.47
N GLN A 262 19.32 -19.73 13.68
CA GLN A 262 18.91 -20.21 15.00
C GLN A 262 20.07 -20.90 15.76
N ALA A 263 20.84 -21.74 15.06
CA ALA A 263 22.03 -22.38 15.65
C ALA A 263 23.07 -21.34 16.07
N LYS A 264 23.36 -20.34 15.21
CA LYS A 264 24.27 -19.24 15.54
C LYS A 264 23.76 -18.36 16.69
N MET A 265 22.45 -18.13 16.79
CA MET A 265 21.87 -17.46 17.96
C MET A 265 22.11 -18.27 19.24
N ASN A 266 21.97 -19.60 19.16
CA ASN A 266 22.28 -20.50 20.28
C ASN A 266 23.78 -20.51 20.65
N GLU A 267 24.66 -20.18 19.69
CA GLU A 267 26.10 -19.96 19.90
C GLU A 267 26.45 -18.57 20.44
N GLY A 268 25.45 -17.70 20.62
CA GLY A 268 25.61 -16.36 21.21
C GLY A 268 25.77 -15.22 20.20
N ASP A 269 25.57 -15.45 18.89
CA ASP A 269 25.49 -14.36 17.90
C ASP A 269 24.14 -13.67 17.96
N GLU A 270 24.08 -12.58 18.70
CA GLU A 270 22.87 -11.77 18.90
C GLU A 270 22.27 -11.21 17.60
N TYR A 271 23.06 -11.14 16.52
CA TYR A 271 22.65 -10.55 15.24
C TYR A 271 22.40 -11.59 14.14
N ALA A 272 22.41 -12.88 14.45
CA ALA A 272 22.33 -13.93 13.44
C ALA A 272 21.03 -13.87 12.61
N ASP A 273 19.88 -13.64 13.26
CA ASP A 273 18.57 -13.46 12.61
C ASP A 273 18.54 -12.23 11.71
N VAL A 274 19.02 -11.10 12.22
CA VAL A 274 19.05 -9.81 11.50
C VAL A 274 19.99 -9.87 10.30
N ARG A 275 21.17 -10.48 10.47
CA ARG A 275 22.17 -10.67 9.41
C ARG A 275 21.55 -11.39 8.21
N SER A 276 20.76 -12.41 8.48
CA SER A 276 20.08 -13.19 7.44
C SER A 276 19.16 -12.34 6.58
N PHE A 277 18.37 -11.44 7.17
CA PHE A 277 17.47 -10.55 6.43
C PHE A 277 18.22 -9.51 5.60
N ILE A 278 19.34 -8.98 6.10
CA ILE A 278 20.19 -8.06 5.33
C ILE A 278 20.81 -8.79 4.14
N GLU A 279 21.34 -9.99 4.34
CA GLU A 279 21.95 -10.83 3.30
C GLU A 279 20.93 -11.23 2.22
N MET A 280 19.70 -11.57 2.61
CA MET A 280 18.58 -11.81 1.67
C MET A 280 18.06 -10.53 1.00
N ARG A 281 18.61 -9.36 1.28
CA ARG A 281 18.13 -8.06 0.77
C ARG A 281 16.67 -7.76 1.14
N GLN A 282 16.26 -8.12 2.37
CA GLN A 282 14.91 -7.93 2.90
C GLN A 282 14.93 -7.33 4.31
N PRO A 283 15.61 -6.20 4.55
CA PRO A 283 15.70 -5.63 5.90
C PRO A 283 14.36 -5.15 6.44
N HIS A 284 13.31 -5.08 5.61
CA HIS A 284 11.98 -4.58 5.98
C HIS A 284 11.95 -3.14 6.52
N GLU A 285 13.04 -2.43 6.39
CA GLU A 285 13.22 -1.03 6.76
C GLU A 285 13.61 -0.21 5.52
N GLY A 286 12.80 0.80 5.19
CA GLY A 286 12.91 1.50 3.92
C GLY A 286 14.24 2.21 3.71
N PRO A 287 14.70 3.05 4.65
CA PRO A 287 16.00 3.74 4.55
C PRO A 287 17.17 2.78 4.41
N VAL A 288 17.24 1.73 5.24
CA VAL A 288 18.29 0.72 5.13
C VAL A 288 18.19 -0.04 3.81
N HIS A 289 16.97 -0.40 3.38
CA HIS A 289 16.78 -1.13 2.13
C HIS A 289 17.27 -0.33 0.90
N ILE A 290 16.94 0.96 0.84
CA ILE A 290 17.40 1.78 -0.29
C ILE A 290 18.91 1.98 -0.28
N LEU A 291 19.51 2.25 0.89
CA LEU A 291 20.97 2.38 1.02
C LEU A 291 21.69 1.07 0.70
N LEU A 292 21.18 -0.06 1.16
CA LEU A 292 21.75 -1.38 0.91
C LEU A 292 21.75 -1.72 -0.59
N VAL A 293 20.65 -1.42 -1.29
CA VAL A 293 20.47 -1.81 -2.70
C VAL A 293 21.09 -0.80 -3.65
N THR A 294 20.97 0.49 -3.38
CA THR A 294 21.33 1.55 -4.36
C THR A 294 22.39 2.53 -3.85
N GLY A 295 22.82 2.40 -2.60
CA GLY A 295 23.76 3.32 -1.96
C GLY A 295 23.22 4.74 -1.78
N VAL A 296 24.11 5.65 -1.40
CA VAL A 296 23.77 7.06 -1.16
C VAL A 296 23.27 7.74 -2.43
N VAL A 297 23.90 7.47 -3.58
CA VAL A 297 23.50 8.06 -4.86
C VAL A 297 22.07 7.69 -5.20
N GLY A 298 21.74 6.40 -5.16
CA GLY A 298 20.37 5.95 -5.41
C GLY A 298 19.37 6.43 -4.37
N ALA A 299 19.78 6.54 -3.09
CA ALA A 299 18.93 7.07 -2.03
C ALA A 299 18.57 8.55 -2.28
N VAL A 300 19.51 9.39 -2.73
CA VAL A 300 19.25 10.80 -3.10
C VAL A 300 18.25 10.88 -4.24
N PHE A 301 18.45 10.09 -5.32
CA PHE A 301 17.48 10.04 -6.42
C PHE A 301 16.11 9.55 -5.96
N PHE A 302 16.07 8.54 -5.11
CA PHE A 302 14.81 8.00 -4.60
C PHE A 302 14.06 9.01 -3.72
N VAL A 303 14.73 9.71 -2.81
CA VAL A 303 14.13 10.77 -1.98
C VAL A 303 13.62 11.90 -2.87
N THR A 304 14.42 12.34 -3.85
CA THR A 304 14.01 13.36 -4.83
C THR A 304 12.77 12.92 -5.60
N PHE A 305 12.73 11.67 -6.04
CA PHE A 305 11.56 11.07 -6.70
C PHE A 305 10.33 11.08 -5.78
N CYS A 306 10.47 10.67 -4.52
CA CYS A 306 9.37 10.69 -3.54
C CYS A 306 8.84 12.10 -3.29
N VAL A 307 9.72 13.09 -3.16
CA VAL A 307 9.34 14.50 -2.98
C VAL A 307 8.61 15.00 -4.22
N ALA A 308 9.16 14.79 -5.42
CA ALA A 308 8.54 15.21 -6.68
C ALA A 308 7.15 14.57 -6.86
N LEU A 309 7.03 13.30 -6.55
CA LEU A 309 5.79 12.52 -6.60
C LEU A 309 4.72 13.10 -5.67
N LEU A 310 5.08 13.40 -4.42
CA LEU A 310 4.15 14.02 -3.47
C LEU A 310 3.77 15.42 -3.91
N LEU A 311 4.74 16.25 -4.31
CA LEU A 311 4.46 17.60 -4.80
C LEU A 311 3.53 17.57 -6.02
N TYR A 312 3.76 16.66 -6.96
CA TYR A 312 2.91 16.52 -8.14
C TYR A 312 1.48 16.10 -7.77
N SER A 313 1.34 15.06 -6.93
CA SER A 313 0.03 14.56 -6.54
C SER A 313 -0.79 15.58 -5.73
N PHE A 314 -0.16 16.26 -4.76
CA PHE A 314 -0.83 17.30 -3.99
C PHE A 314 -1.13 18.55 -4.83
N ARG A 315 -0.24 18.93 -5.76
CA ARG A 315 -0.47 20.07 -6.68
C ARG A 315 -1.68 19.81 -7.57
N SER A 316 -1.86 18.60 -8.10
CA SER A 316 -3.04 18.20 -8.88
C SER A 316 -4.33 18.46 -8.09
N VAL A 317 -4.34 18.03 -6.83
CA VAL A 317 -5.48 18.22 -5.94
C VAL A 317 -5.66 19.71 -5.57
N ILE A 318 -4.62 20.41 -5.15
CA ILE A 318 -4.69 21.80 -4.67
C ILE A 318 -5.18 22.75 -5.77
N LYS A 319 -4.76 22.55 -7.00
CA LYS A 319 -5.19 23.36 -8.15
C LYS A 319 -6.66 23.14 -8.56
N THR A 320 -7.26 22.03 -8.12
CA THR A 320 -8.66 21.71 -8.44
C THR A 320 -9.56 22.24 -7.33
N PRO A 321 -10.65 22.97 -7.62
CA PRO A 321 -11.62 23.36 -6.61
C PRO A 321 -12.12 22.12 -5.84
N PRO A 322 -12.31 22.20 -4.51
CA PRO A 322 -12.67 21.02 -3.71
C PRO A 322 -13.93 20.27 -4.15
N ARG A 323 -14.85 20.94 -4.85
CA ARG A 323 -16.08 20.33 -5.37
C ARG A 323 -15.87 19.56 -6.67
N GLU A 324 -14.79 19.84 -7.38
CA GLU A 324 -14.44 19.28 -8.70
C GLU A 324 -13.34 18.23 -8.61
N VAL A 325 -12.82 17.97 -7.40
CA VAL A 325 -11.81 16.92 -7.21
C VAL A 325 -12.42 15.56 -7.56
N THR A 326 -11.74 14.86 -8.44
CA THR A 326 -12.22 13.62 -9.04
C THR A 326 -11.78 12.37 -8.27
N PRO A 327 -12.48 11.22 -8.43
CA PRO A 327 -12.13 9.97 -7.78
C PRO A 327 -10.67 9.55 -8.00
N ILE A 328 -10.11 9.72 -9.21
CA ILE A 328 -8.72 9.36 -9.51
C ILE A 328 -7.71 10.25 -8.76
N GLN A 329 -7.99 11.55 -8.58
CA GLN A 329 -7.13 12.44 -7.82
C GLN A 329 -7.13 12.09 -6.34
N ILE A 330 -8.32 11.81 -5.77
CA ILE A 330 -8.45 11.38 -4.36
C ILE A 330 -7.72 10.06 -4.16
N TRP A 331 -7.95 9.09 -5.05
CA TRP A 331 -7.30 7.77 -5.00
C TRP A 331 -5.77 7.89 -5.05
N SER A 332 -5.26 8.67 -5.99
CA SER A 332 -3.82 8.84 -6.16
C SER A 332 -3.15 9.42 -4.92
N VAL A 333 -3.67 10.51 -4.36
CA VAL A 333 -3.07 11.11 -3.16
C VAL A 333 -3.23 10.21 -1.93
N SER A 334 -4.34 9.47 -1.84
CA SER A 334 -4.63 8.55 -0.73
C SER A 334 -3.83 7.25 -0.79
N ILE A 335 -3.26 6.91 -1.93
CA ILE A 335 -2.30 5.80 -2.06
C ILE A 335 -0.87 6.30 -1.93
N LEU A 336 -0.49 7.34 -2.68
CA LEU A 336 0.90 7.79 -2.79
C LEU A 336 1.42 8.36 -1.47
N PHE A 337 0.66 9.20 -0.79
CA PHE A 337 1.10 9.81 0.46
C PHE A 337 1.35 8.77 1.58
N PRO A 338 0.40 7.86 1.90
CA PRO A 338 0.65 6.83 2.92
C PRO A 338 1.79 5.88 2.59
N ILE A 339 1.97 5.52 1.33
CA ILE A 339 3.04 4.62 0.89
C ILE A 339 4.40 5.27 1.12
N VAL A 340 4.56 6.54 0.71
CA VAL A 340 5.82 7.28 0.90
C VAL A 340 6.12 7.44 2.39
N VAL A 341 5.16 7.91 3.18
CA VAL A 341 5.38 8.10 4.62
C VAL A 341 5.70 6.78 5.31
N ALA A 342 4.93 5.72 5.03
CA ALA A 342 5.15 4.41 5.65
C ALA A 342 6.51 3.81 5.26
N PHE A 343 7.00 4.04 4.03
CA PHE A 343 8.31 3.58 3.58
C PHE A 343 9.44 4.11 4.47
N PHE A 344 9.38 5.37 4.84
CA PHE A 344 10.40 6.00 5.68
C PHE A 344 10.21 5.81 7.18
N THR A 345 9.02 5.42 7.65
CA THR A 345 8.71 5.45 9.10
C THR A 345 8.40 4.08 9.70
N VAL A 346 7.81 3.16 8.92
CA VAL A 346 7.26 1.91 9.50
C VAL A 346 7.77 0.67 8.81
N PHE A 347 7.70 0.63 7.47
CA PHE A 347 8.02 -0.55 6.68
C PHE A 347 8.28 -0.16 5.23
N GLY A 348 9.44 -0.50 4.69
CA GLY A 348 9.81 -0.20 3.32
C GLY A 348 10.45 -1.39 2.61
N ASP A 349 9.88 -1.75 1.46
CA ASP A 349 10.50 -2.59 0.43
C ASP A 349 10.45 -1.84 -0.89
N LEU A 350 11.62 -1.62 -1.50
CA LEU A 350 11.74 -0.81 -2.71
C LEU A 350 10.95 -1.39 -3.88
N THR A 351 10.94 -2.71 -4.04
CA THR A 351 10.23 -3.38 -5.13
C THR A 351 8.73 -3.21 -5.00
N ASN A 352 8.20 -3.48 -3.79
CA ASN A 352 6.78 -3.33 -3.48
C ASN A 352 6.33 -1.86 -3.54
N PHE A 353 7.21 -0.93 -3.16
CA PHE A 353 6.98 0.50 -3.28
C PHE A 353 6.79 0.90 -4.75
N LEU A 354 7.74 0.55 -5.62
CA LEU A 354 7.69 0.93 -7.04
C LEU A 354 6.49 0.32 -7.78
N ILE A 355 6.14 -0.95 -7.51
CA ILE A 355 4.98 -1.61 -8.10
C ILE A 355 3.67 -0.87 -7.77
N GLN A 356 3.53 -0.29 -6.59
CA GLN A 356 2.33 0.44 -6.21
C GLN A 356 2.35 1.89 -6.71
N VAL A 357 3.51 2.53 -6.67
CA VAL A 357 3.66 3.98 -6.92
C VAL A 357 3.71 4.30 -8.41
N CYS A 358 4.46 3.53 -9.22
CA CYS A 358 4.63 3.85 -10.64
C CYS A 358 3.30 3.82 -11.43
N PRO A 359 2.43 2.81 -11.30
CA PRO A 359 1.12 2.86 -11.96
C PRO A 359 0.25 4.01 -11.46
N ALA A 360 0.23 4.26 -10.14
CA ALA A 360 -0.62 5.29 -9.55
C ALA A 360 -0.26 6.69 -10.05
N ILE A 361 1.03 7.04 -10.06
CA ILE A 361 1.47 8.35 -10.55
C ILE A 361 1.27 8.50 -12.06
N THR A 362 1.45 7.41 -12.83
CA THR A 362 1.25 7.44 -14.28
C THR A 362 -0.21 7.67 -14.65
N LEU A 363 -1.13 7.01 -13.96
CA LEU A 363 -2.56 7.20 -14.17
C LEU A 363 -3.00 8.62 -13.81
N LEU A 364 -2.45 9.19 -12.73
CA LEU A 364 -2.68 10.60 -12.37
C LEU A 364 -2.11 11.54 -13.44
N TYR A 365 -0.90 11.28 -13.94
CA TYR A 365 -0.27 12.07 -14.99
C TYR A 365 -1.11 12.03 -16.28
N ARG A 366 -1.55 10.85 -16.69
CA ARG A 366 -2.42 10.70 -17.86
C ARG A 366 -3.75 11.44 -17.71
N PHE A 367 -4.33 11.38 -16.51
CA PHE A 367 -5.52 12.13 -16.17
C PHE A 367 -5.33 13.64 -16.37
N GLU A 368 -4.24 14.20 -15.85
CA GLU A 368 -3.96 15.64 -15.97
C GLU A 368 -3.72 16.07 -17.42
N LEU A 369 -3.07 15.23 -18.23
CA LEU A 369 -2.92 15.49 -19.66
C LEU A 369 -4.27 15.54 -20.39
N LEU A 370 -5.15 14.57 -20.14
CA LEU A 370 -6.49 14.55 -20.74
C LEU A 370 -7.33 15.73 -20.28
N ARG A 371 -7.21 16.11 -19.01
CA ARG A 371 -7.90 17.28 -18.46
C ARG A 371 -7.50 18.58 -19.15
N GLN A 372 -6.23 18.76 -19.49
CA GLN A 372 -5.72 19.94 -20.17
C GLN A 372 -6.18 20.02 -21.64
N SER A 373 -6.42 18.89 -22.29
CA SER A 373 -6.86 18.83 -23.68
C SER A 373 -8.36 19.08 -23.88
N LEU A 374 -9.19 18.89 -22.84
CA LEU A 374 -10.65 19.06 -22.91
C LEU A 374 -11.10 20.48 -23.33
N PRO A 375 -10.55 21.59 -22.80
CA PRO A 375 -10.92 22.94 -23.22
C PRO A 375 -10.58 23.23 -24.67
N GLN A 376 -9.51 22.65 -25.20
CA GLN A 376 -9.07 22.84 -26.59
C GLN A 376 -10.01 22.15 -27.59
N LEU A 377 -10.57 20.99 -27.23
CA LEU A 377 -11.57 20.28 -28.04
C LEU A 377 -12.90 21.03 -28.12
N HIS A 378 -13.30 21.77 -27.09
CA HIS A 378 -14.51 22.58 -27.12
C HIS A 378 -14.31 23.94 -27.81
N ALA A 379 -13.09 24.45 -27.88
CA ALA A 379 -12.76 25.68 -28.59
C ALA A 379 -12.64 25.52 -30.10
N SER A 380 -12.37 24.31 -30.57
CA SER A 380 -12.21 23.99 -32.01
C SER A 380 -13.52 23.60 -32.72
N THR A 381 -14.67 23.61 -32.03
CA THR A 381 -15.96 23.16 -32.58
C THR A 381 -17.04 24.22 -32.87
N PRO A 382 -16.80 25.55 -32.99
CA PRO A 382 -17.86 26.47 -33.38
C PRO A 382 -18.23 26.44 -34.86
N GLU A 383 -17.35 25.99 -35.73
CA GLU A 383 -17.60 26.07 -37.21
C GLU A 383 -18.14 24.79 -37.86
N GLU A 384 -17.88 23.60 -37.30
CA GLU A 384 -18.37 22.35 -37.89
C GLU A 384 -19.84 22.02 -37.56
N MET A 385 -20.43 22.62 -36.51
CA MET A 385 -21.84 22.39 -36.20
C MET A 385 -22.82 23.18 -37.06
N SER A 386 -22.37 24.15 -37.85
CA SER A 386 -23.24 24.92 -38.75
C SER A 386 -23.49 24.20 -40.10
N SER A 387 -22.80 23.10 -40.37
CA SER A 387 -22.93 22.34 -41.62
C SER A 387 -23.88 21.15 -41.58
N PHE A 388 -24.52 20.86 -40.45
CA PHE A 388 -25.56 19.85 -40.45
C PHE A 388 -26.85 20.41 -41.08
N PRO A 389 -27.37 19.85 -42.16
CA PRO A 389 -28.63 20.27 -42.73
C PRO A 389 -29.75 20.05 -41.72
N ALA A 390 -30.60 21.04 -41.57
CA ALA A 390 -31.76 20.98 -40.67
C ALA A 390 -32.58 19.71 -40.99
N PRO A 391 -33.06 18.98 -39.94
CA PRO A 391 -33.90 17.80 -40.16
C PRO A 391 -35.14 18.25 -40.96
N HIS A 392 -35.36 17.62 -42.09
CA HIS A 392 -36.53 17.81 -42.93
C HIS A 392 -37.79 17.71 -42.04
N SER A 393 -38.55 18.78 -42.01
CA SER A 393 -39.88 18.84 -41.37
C SER A 393 -40.74 17.70 -41.91
N ALA A 394 -41.23 16.87 -41.04
CA ALA A 394 -42.15 15.78 -41.36
C ALA A 394 -43.43 16.39 -41.99
N PRO A 395 -43.99 15.77 -43.03
CA PRO A 395 -45.21 16.27 -43.64
C PRO A 395 -46.37 16.15 -42.65
N PRO A 396 -47.37 17.10 -42.74
CA PRO A 396 -48.53 17.08 -41.84
C PRO A 396 -49.33 15.82 -42.02
N ALA A 397 -49.76 15.19 -40.94
CA ALA A 397 -50.61 14.04 -40.90
C ALA A 397 -51.97 14.45 -41.53
N SER A 398 -52.36 13.76 -42.61
CA SER A 398 -53.68 13.88 -43.24
C SER A 398 -54.74 13.29 -42.28
N THR A 399 -55.59 14.17 -41.77
CA THR A 399 -56.87 13.75 -41.10
C THR A 399 -57.85 13.22 -42.18
N SER A 400 -58.22 12.00 -42.00
CA SER A 400 -59.46 11.41 -42.58
C SER A 400 -60.17 10.58 -41.53
#